data_047ad501cb39e6b327538bc5694992f5
#
_entry.id   047ad501cb39e6b327538bc5694992f5
#
_cell.length_a   1.000
_cell.length_b   1.000
_cell.length_c   1.000
_cell.angle_alpha   90.00
_cell.angle_beta   90.00
_cell.angle_gamma   90.00
#
_symmetry.space_group_name_H-M   'P 1'
#
loop_
_entity.id
_entity.type
_entity.pdbx_description
1 polymer ?
#
loop_
_entity_poly.entity_id
_entity_poly.type
_entity_poly.pdbx_seq_one_letter_code
_entity_poly.pdbx_strand_id
1 'polypeptide(L)'
;MEIVLIRHGQPEWMINDEYQKNPGLTELGYIQSTKSARQFTKHSIDQLWVSPLNRAAQTLTPFETNEVAKEIKTFEWLKEMEDKDEVALYGKSSDEIMSFFEKRNSQTFEEWAVSSHGLYMQDFAKNIITNLEGELEKLGIVCIDDTFDKKFEIRNDSLENLMIISHAGTMSVLLSYFLNMPLYAWTWKKFLPRHTGHTRLRSMAISDGHFFRLKEFNNVSFIENPEEQTY
;
A
#
# COMPACT_ATOMS: atom_id res chain seq x y z
N MET A 1 -9.15 14.64 8.84
CA MET A 1 -7.97 13.77 8.77
C MET A 1 -7.73 13.30 7.33
N GLU A 2 -6.46 13.20 6.90
CA GLU A 2 -6.07 12.66 5.60
C GLU A 2 -5.13 11.45 5.79
N ILE A 3 -5.30 10.41 4.97
CA ILE A 3 -4.39 9.27 4.90
C ILE A 3 -3.75 9.28 3.50
N VAL A 4 -2.41 9.28 3.45
CA VAL A 4 -1.65 9.27 2.21
C VAL A 4 -0.97 7.91 2.08
N LEU A 5 -1.32 7.15 1.05
CA LEU A 5 -0.68 5.87 0.72
C LEU A 5 0.30 6.08 -0.43
N ILE A 6 1.52 5.59 -0.26
CA ILE A 6 2.60 5.71 -1.27
C ILE A 6 3.19 4.32 -1.52
N ARG A 7 3.24 3.88 -2.77
CA ARG A 7 3.99 2.69 -3.15
C ARG A 7 5.48 3.03 -3.19
N HIS A 8 6.34 2.10 -2.79
CA HIS A 8 7.80 2.24 -2.92
C HIS A 8 8.22 2.63 -4.35
N GLY A 9 9.41 3.23 -4.51
CA GLY A 9 10.03 3.53 -5.80
C GLY A 9 10.37 2.28 -6.62
N GLN A 10 10.79 2.46 -7.88
CA GLN A 10 11.13 1.36 -8.76
C GLN A 10 12.20 0.44 -8.15
N PRO A 11 11.94 -0.88 -7.99
CA PRO A 11 12.87 -1.82 -7.41
C PRO A 11 13.84 -2.40 -8.45
N GLU A 12 15.00 -2.88 -8.02
CA GLU A 12 16.08 -3.42 -8.88
C GLU A 12 15.66 -4.61 -9.74
N TRP A 13 14.71 -5.45 -9.30
CA TRP A 13 14.20 -6.56 -10.10
C TRP A 13 13.61 -6.15 -11.44
N MET A 14 13.11 -4.90 -11.55
CA MET A 14 12.52 -4.36 -12.79
C MET A 14 13.53 -4.21 -13.94
N ILE A 15 14.83 -4.18 -13.63
CA ILE A 15 15.89 -4.00 -14.64
C ILE A 15 16.77 -5.24 -14.79
N ASN A 16 16.80 -6.11 -13.78
CA ASN A 16 17.69 -7.27 -13.76
C ASN A 16 17.03 -8.53 -14.35
N ASP A 17 15.72 -8.48 -14.66
CA ASP A 17 14.90 -9.60 -15.13
C ASP A 17 15.00 -10.86 -14.22
N GLU A 18 15.45 -10.65 -12.98
CA GLU A 18 15.58 -11.66 -11.94
C GLU A 18 14.77 -11.26 -10.71
N TYR A 19 13.83 -12.10 -10.35
CA TYR A 19 13.07 -11.92 -9.13
C TYR A 19 13.98 -12.05 -7.90
N GLN A 20 14.09 -10.96 -7.12
CA GLN A 20 14.88 -10.91 -5.89
C GLN A 20 13.97 -10.83 -4.66
N LYS A 21 14.33 -11.54 -3.61
CA LYS A 21 13.50 -11.64 -2.39
C LYS A 21 13.25 -10.29 -1.70
N ASN A 22 14.26 -9.43 -1.60
CA ASN A 22 14.15 -8.13 -0.95
C ASN A 22 15.06 -7.11 -1.65
N PRO A 23 14.75 -6.75 -2.92
CA PRO A 23 15.57 -5.83 -3.70
C PRO A 23 15.52 -4.41 -3.11
N GLY A 24 16.58 -3.66 -3.39
CA GLY A 24 16.64 -2.22 -3.20
C GLY A 24 15.92 -1.46 -4.31
N LEU A 25 16.11 -0.14 -4.33
CA LEU A 25 15.66 0.74 -5.38
C LEU A 25 16.70 0.84 -6.50
N THR A 26 16.23 0.97 -7.75
CA THR A 26 17.04 1.44 -8.85
C THR A 26 17.42 2.91 -8.66
N GLU A 27 18.36 3.42 -9.47
CA GLU A 27 18.65 4.86 -9.53
C GLU A 27 17.37 5.67 -9.83
N LEU A 28 16.54 5.21 -10.77
CA LEU A 28 15.24 5.80 -11.05
C LEU A 28 14.31 5.77 -9.82
N GLY A 29 14.28 4.67 -9.08
CA GLY A 29 13.51 4.56 -7.84
C GLY A 29 13.88 5.61 -6.79
N TYR A 30 15.17 5.93 -6.66
CA TYR A 30 15.64 7.02 -5.80
C TYR A 30 15.22 8.39 -6.31
N ILE A 31 15.28 8.64 -7.63
CA ILE A 31 14.80 9.87 -8.26
C ILE A 31 13.29 10.04 -8.01
N GLN A 32 12.51 9.00 -8.25
CA GLN A 32 11.07 9.00 -7.99
C GLN A 32 10.75 9.33 -6.52
N SER A 33 11.45 8.68 -5.58
CA SER A 33 11.27 8.90 -4.14
C SER A 33 11.61 10.35 -3.74
N THR A 34 12.68 10.91 -4.30
CA THR A 34 13.08 12.28 -4.05
C THR A 34 12.05 13.29 -4.58
N LYS A 35 11.53 13.07 -5.80
CA LYS A 35 10.46 13.90 -6.37
C LYS A 35 9.18 13.81 -5.56
N SER A 36 8.83 12.62 -5.09
CA SER A 36 7.67 12.35 -4.24
C SER A 36 7.78 13.10 -2.90
N ALA A 37 8.91 12.98 -2.19
CA ALA A 37 9.12 13.64 -0.90
C ALA A 37 9.04 15.18 -0.99
N ARG A 38 9.47 15.76 -2.11
CA ARG A 38 9.39 17.22 -2.35
C ARG A 38 7.96 17.77 -2.45
N GLN A 39 6.95 16.90 -2.56
CA GLN A 39 5.55 17.33 -2.57
C GLN A 39 5.01 17.61 -1.16
N PHE A 40 5.80 17.37 -0.13
CA PHE A 40 5.44 17.57 1.27
C PHE A 40 6.35 18.60 1.92
N THR A 41 5.77 19.42 2.80
CA THR A 41 6.55 20.37 3.60
C THR A 41 7.02 19.71 4.88
N LYS A 42 8.03 20.30 5.52
CA LYS A 42 8.54 19.85 6.82
C LYS A 42 7.40 19.73 7.84
N HIS A 43 7.35 18.61 8.56
CA HIS A 43 6.36 18.27 9.59
C HIS A 43 4.90 18.37 9.14
N SER A 44 4.62 18.26 7.81
CA SER A 44 3.25 18.23 7.29
C SER A 44 2.52 16.91 7.54
N ILE A 45 3.25 15.87 7.93
CA ILE A 45 2.73 14.54 8.27
C ILE A 45 2.95 14.31 9.78
N ASP A 46 1.89 13.92 10.48
CA ASP A 46 1.97 13.66 11.92
C ASP A 46 2.63 12.31 12.21
N GLN A 47 2.20 11.27 11.46
CA GLN A 47 2.71 9.91 11.58
C GLN A 47 3.06 9.38 10.18
N LEU A 48 4.24 8.80 10.02
CA LEU A 48 4.65 8.07 8.82
C LEU A 48 4.93 6.62 9.20
N TRP A 49 4.18 5.71 8.59
CA TRP A 49 4.35 4.28 8.74
C TRP A 49 5.02 3.68 7.51
N VAL A 50 5.97 2.79 7.70
CA VAL A 50 6.75 2.24 6.59
C VAL A 50 6.93 0.73 6.71
N SER A 51 6.93 0.05 5.57
CA SER A 51 7.33 -1.36 5.46
C SER A 51 8.84 -1.52 5.69
N PRO A 52 9.29 -2.58 6.39
CA PRO A 52 10.71 -2.84 6.61
C PRO A 52 11.46 -3.35 5.36
N LEU A 53 10.78 -3.65 4.24
CA LEU A 53 11.46 -4.12 3.03
C LEU A 53 12.33 -3.03 2.42
N ASN A 54 13.54 -3.41 1.92
CA ASN A 54 14.58 -2.48 1.47
C ASN A 54 14.04 -1.38 0.57
N ARG A 55 13.25 -1.73 -0.46
CA ARG A 55 12.69 -0.76 -1.41
C ARG A 55 11.77 0.29 -0.76
N ALA A 56 11.03 -0.09 0.29
CA ALA A 56 10.18 0.85 1.03
C ALA A 56 11.03 1.70 2.02
N ALA A 57 11.96 1.08 2.73
CA ALA A 57 12.89 1.78 3.60
C ALA A 57 13.77 2.79 2.85
N GLN A 58 14.25 2.45 1.65
CA GLN A 58 15.00 3.37 0.80
C GLN A 58 14.11 4.48 0.20
N THR A 59 12.84 4.18 -0.07
CA THR A 59 11.86 5.21 -0.47
C THR A 59 11.63 6.24 0.63
N LEU A 60 11.69 5.83 1.90
CA LEU A 60 11.54 6.71 3.06
C LEU A 60 12.68 7.74 3.17
N THR A 61 13.92 7.40 2.77
CA THR A 61 15.11 8.23 3.00
C THR A 61 14.95 9.73 2.65
N PRO A 62 14.43 10.13 1.47
CA PRO A 62 14.24 11.56 1.18
C PRO A 62 13.13 12.21 2.02
N PHE A 63 12.16 11.46 2.54
CA PHE A 63 11.15 11.98 3.47
C PHE A 63 11.76 12.27 4.84
N GLU A 64 12.67 11.42 5.33
CA GLU A 64 13.45 11.67 6.55
C GLU A 64 14.36 12.88 6.39
N THR A 65 15.11 12.95 5.28
CA THR A 65 16.03 14.05 4.98
C THR A 65 15.30 15.40 4.94
N ASN A 66 14.08 15.45 4.43
CA ASN A 66 13.26 16.64 4.37
C ASN A 66 12.41 16.87 5.64
N GLU A 67 12.57 16.01 6.66
CA GLU A 67 11.81 16.07 7.92
C GLU A 67 10.29 16.18 7.68
N VAL A 68 9.76 15.40 6.72
CA VAL A 68 8.34 15.46 6.30
C VAL A 68 7.40 15.06 7.43
N ALA A 69 7.76 14.04 8.21
CA ALA A 69 6.95 13.52 9.30
C ALA A 69 7.49 13.94 10.68
N LYS A 70 6.56 14.10 11.64
CA LYS A 70 6.90 14.35 13.05
C LYS A 70 7.35 13.07 13.76
N GLU A 71 6.75 11.93 13.40
CA GLU A 71 7.08 10.62 13.94
C GLU A 71 7.08 9.58 12.82
N ILE A 72 8.05 8.64 12.85
CA ILE A 72 8.20 7.56 11.88
C ILE A 72 8.19 6.22 12.61
N LYS A 73 7.40 5.27 12.10
CA LYS A 73 7.29 3.90 12.63
C LYS A 73 7.42 2.88 11.52
N THR A 74 8.21 1.83 11.79
CA THR A 74 8.35 0.68 10.89
C THR A 74 7.49 -0.46 11.38
N PHE A 75 6.69 -1.06 10.48
CA PHE A 75 5.79 -2.14 10.83
C PHE A 75 5.96 -3.37 9.93
N GLU A 76 6.15 -4.54 10.52
CA GLU A 76 6.30 -5.83 9.83
C GLU A 76 5.07 -6.20 9.00
N TRP A 77 3.89 -5.86 9.45
CA TRP A 77 2.62 -6.12 8.76
C TRP A 77 2.39 -5.27 7.50
N LEU A 78 3.23 -4.25 7.25
CA LEU A 78 3.23 -3.47 6.01
C LEU A 78 4.07 -4.08 4.88
N LYS A 79 4.66 -5.26 5.08
CA LYS A 79 5.37 -5.99 4.01
C LYS A 79 4.42 -6.35 2.86
N GLU A 80 5.02 -6.56 1.69
CA GLU A 80 4.28 -7.09 0.55
C GLU A 80 3.93 -8.56 0.77
N MET A 81 2.89 -8.99 0.12
CA MET A 81 2.52 -10.39 0.03
C MET A 81 3.67 -11.20 -0.61
N GLU A 82 4.09 -12.26 0.04
CA GLU A 82 5.09 -13.20 -0.47
C GLU A 82 4.49 -14.61 -0.46
N ASP A 83 3.80 -14.95 -1.55
CA ASP A 83 3.18 -16.26 -1.70
C ASP A 83 4.24 -17.33 -2.00
N LYS A 84 4.13 -18.48 -1.32
CA LYS A 84 5.03 -19.62 -1.53
C LYS A 84 5.01 -20.13 -2.98
N ASP A 85 3.86 -20.05 -3.64
CA ASP A 85 3.72 -20.46 -5.04
C ASP A 85 4.41 -19.46 -5.98
N GLU A 86 4.50 -18.18 -5.61
CA GLU A 86 5.26 -17.16 -6.37
C GLU A 86 6.78 -17.35 -6.17
N VAL A 87 7.20 -17.81 -5.02
CA VAL A 87 8.61 -18.19 -4.77
C VAL A 87 9.03 -19.31 -5.72
N ALA A 88 8.11 -20.21 -6.11
CA ALA A 88 8.38 -21.27 -7.09
C ALA A 88 8.56 -20.75 -8.53
N LEU A 89 8.26 -19.47 -8.79
CA LEU A 89 8.48 -18.81 -10.09
C LEU A 89 9.91 -18.25 -10.24
N TYR A 90 10.72 -18.28 -9.20
CA TYR A 90 12.12 -17.87 -9.28
C TYR A 90 12.85 -18.68 -10.36
N GLY A 91 13.49 -17.98 -11.31
CA GLY A 91 14.20 -18.56 -12.42
C GLY A 91 13.32 -19.16 -13.52
N LYS A 92 11.99 -18.93 -13.50
CA LYS A 92 11.07 -19.31 -14.56
C LYS A 92 11.07 -18.29 -15.70
N SER A 93 10.77 -18.77 -16.91
CA SER A 93 10.60 -17.90 -18.07
C SER A 93 9.36 -17.01 -17.97
N SER A 94 9.35 -15.90 -18.70
CA SER A 94 8.19 -15.01 -18.77
C SER A 94 6.91 -15.73 -19.19
N ASP A 95 6.99 -16.71 -20.11
CA ASP A 95 5.84 -17.50 -20.58
C ASP A 95 5.29 -18.40 -19.45
N GLU A 96 6.17 -19.05 -18.68
CA GLU A 96 5.77 -19.86 -17.53
C GLU A 96 5.10 -19.01 -16.45
N ILE A 97 5.63 -17.81 -16.19
CA ILE A 97 5.07 -16.83 -15.23
C ILE A 97 3.70 -16.36 -15.71
N MET A 98 3.56 -15.97 -16.97
CA MET A 98 2.29 -15.54 -17.55
C MET A 98 1.23 -16.65 -17.48
N SER A 99 1.58 -17.88 -17.89
CA SER A 99 0.68 -19.03 -17.81
C SER A 99 0.20 -19.33 -16.38
N PHE A 100 1.09 -19.19 -15.40
CA PHE A 100 0.75 -19.34 -13.99
C PHE A 100 -0.29 -18.30 -13.54
N PHE A 101 -0.09 -17.03 -13.86
CA PHE A 101 -1.03 -15.98 -13.51
C PHE A 101 -2.35 -16.07 -14.28
N GLU A 102 -2.34 -16.47 -15.55
CA GLU A 102 -3.56 -16.72 -16.33
C GLU A 102 -4.42 -17.81 -15.69
N LYS A 103 -3.82 -18.92 -15.28
CA LYS A 103 -4.50 -20.01 -14.58
C LYS A 103 -5.13 -19.53 -13.27
N ARG A 104 -4.42 -18.72 -12.48
CA ARG A 104 -4.98 -18.10 -11.25
C ARG A 104 -6.14 -17.16 -11.57
N ASN A 105 -6.03 -16.38 -12.63
CA ASN A 105 -7.01 -15.39 -13.04
C ASN A 105 -8.32 -15.99 -13.58
N SER A 106 -8.29 -17.27 -14.02
CA SER A 106 -9.45 -17.98 -14.53
C SER A 106 -10.29 -18.68 -13.44
N GLN A 107 -9.83 -18.70 -12.20
CA GLN A 107 -10.57 -19.31 -11.09
C GLN A 107 -11.88 -18.55 -10.79
N THR A 108 -12.93 -19.30 -10.45
CA THR A 108 -14.13 -18.71 -9.83
C THR A 108 -13.82 -18.26 -8.39
N PHE A 109 -14.75 -17.51 -7.79
CA PHE A 109 -14.61 -17.09 -6.40
C PHE A 109 -14.52 -18.29 -5.45
N GLU A 110 -15.36 -19.30 -5.65
CA GLU A 110 -15.42 -20.51 -4.83
C GLU A 110 -14.12 -21.31 -4.92
N GLU A 111 -13.58 -21.47 -6.14
CA GLU A 111 -12.30 -22.15 -6.36
C GLU A 111 -11.14 -21.38 -5.72
N TRP A 112 -11.12 -20.05 -5.90
CA TRP A 112 -10.11 -19.20 -5.30
C TRP A 112 -10.18 -19.24 -3.77
N ALA A 113 -11.37 -19.11 -3.18
CA ALA A 113 -11.55 -19.00 -1.72
C ALA A 113 -11.02 -20.19 -0.94
N VAL A 114 -10.99 -21.38 -1.56
CA VAL A 114 -10.48 -22.63 -0.95
C VAL A 114 -9.10 -23.05 -1.46
N SER A 115 -8.54 -22.33 -2.44
CA SER A 115 -7.19 -22.61 -2.93
C SER A 115 -6.13 -22.21 -1.90
N SER A 116 -4.93 -22.82 -1.98
CA SER A 116 -3.79 -22.45 -1.12
C SER A 116 -3.47 -20.96 -1.21
N HIS A 117 -3.48 -20.43 -2.43
CA HIS A 117 -3.27 -19.01 -2.70
C HIS A 117 -4.38 -18.13 -2.11
N GLY A 118 -5.64 -18.50 -2.32
CA GLY A 118 -6.79 -17.73 -1.80
C GLY A 118 -6.82 -17.69 -0.28
N LEU A 119 -6.55 -18.81 0.39
CA LEU A 119 -6.43 -18.88 1.85
C LEU A 119 -5.28 -18.00 2.35
N TYR A 120 -4.12 -18.08 1.69
CA TYR A 120 -2.97 -17.24 2.03
C TYR A 120 -3.29 -15.73 1.88
N MET A 121 -3.96 -15.33 0.80
CA MET A 121 -4.37 -13.94 0.59
C MET A 121 -5.37 -13.45 1.64
N GLN A 122 -6.32 -14.31 2.04
CA GLN A 122 -7.26 -13.99 3.11
C GLN A 122 -6.56 -13.79 4.44
N ASP A 123 -5.61 -14.67 4.80
CA ASP A 123 -4.81 -14.55 6.02
C ASP A 123 -3.92 -13.30 5.98
N PHE A 124 -3.31 -13.00 4.85
CA PHE A 124 -2.53 -11.78 4.64
C PHE A 124 -3.38 -10.53 4.88
N ALA A 125 -4.55 -10.45 4.25
CA ALA A 125 -5.46 -9.33 4.43
C ALA A 125 -5.94 -9.19 5.87
N LYS A 126 -6.31 -10.30 6.51
CA LYS A 126 -6.72 -10.32 7.92
C LYS A 126 -5.60 -9.83 8.85
N ASN A 127 -4.37 -10.26 8.61
CA ASN A 127 -3.21 -9.81 9.39
C ASN A 127 -3.01 -8.29 9.26
N ILE A 128 -3.08 -7.73 8.05
CA ILE A 128 -2.98 -6.28 7.83
C ILE A 128 -4.08 -5.54 8.59
N ILE A 129 -5.34 -5.96 8.44
CA ILE A 129 -6.49 -5.28 9.06
C ILE A 129 -6.40 -5.30 10.57
N THR A 130 -6.11 -6.46 11.17
CA THR A 130 -5.99 -6.59 12.62
C THR A 130 -4.92 -5.67 13.19
N ASN A 131 -3.76 -5.60 12.54
CA ASN A 131 -2.68 -4.72 12.99
C ASN A 131 -3.00 -3.24 12.71
N LEU A 132 -3.59 -2.93 11.55
CA LEU A 132 -4.03 -1.58 11.20
C LEU A 132 -5.01 -1.03 12.24
N GLU A 133 -6.05 -1.79 12.59
CA GLU A 133 -7.05 -1.40 13.59
C GLU A 133 -6.42 -1.15 14.95
N GLY A 134 -5.51 -2.03 15.39
CA GLY A 134 -4.78 -1.86 16.65
C GLY A 134 -3.89 -0.60 16.67
N GLU A 135 -3.25 -0.24 15.55
CA GLU A 135 -2.45 0.99 15.47
C GLU A 135 -3.34 2.24 15.31
N LEU A 136 -4.44 2.16 14.57
CA LEU A 136 -5.41 3.26 14.45
C LEU A 136 -6.08 3.57 15.80
N GLU A 137 -6.42 2.54 16.58
CA GLU A 137 -7.00 2.71 17.92
C GLU A 137 -6.05 3.50 18.86
N LYS A 138 -4.74 3.21 18.81
CA LYS A 138 -3.73 3.99 19.57
C LYS A 138 -3.68 5.45 19.16
N LEU A 139 -4.05 5.76 17.92
CA LEU A 139 -4.17 7.12 17.41
C LEU A 139 -5.56 7.75 17.67
N GLY A 140 -6.46 7.01 18.33
CA GLY A 140 -7.82 7.49 18.62
C GLY A 140 -8.78 7.36 17.42
N ILE A 141 -8.48 6.48 16.46
CA ILE A 141 -9.34 6.20 15.31
C ILE A 141 -9.89 4.78 15.46
N VAL A 142 -11.18 4.66 15.67
CA VAL A 142 -11.84 3.38 15.95
C VAL A 142 -12.93 3.11 14.91
N CYS A 143 -12.91 1.93 14.30
CA CYS A 143 -14.02 1.46 13.48
C CYS A 143 -15.21 1.15 14.40
N ILE A 144 -16.34 1.82 14.21
CA ILE A 144 -17.54 1.68 15.06
C ILE A 144 -18.68 0.95 14.35
N ASP A 145 -18.65 0.86 13.03
CA ASP A 145 -19.60 0.10 12.22
C ASP A 145 -18.91 -0.36 10.93
N ASP A 146 -19.02 -1.65 10.60
CA ASP A 146 -18.49 -2.27 9.37
C ASP A 146 -19.53 -3.09 8.61
N THR A 147 -20.79 -3.00 9.01
CA THR A 147 -21.86 -3.86 8.48
C THR A 147 -22.31 -3.44 7.08
N PHE A 148 -22.62 -2.19 6.87
CA PHE A 148 -23.13 -1.68 5.60
C PHE A 148 -22.27 -0.54 5.04
N ASP A 149 -21.92 0.41 5.89
CA ASP A 149 -21.06 1.53 5.55
C ASP A 149 -20.03 1.69 6.67
N LYS A 150 -18.75 1.49 6.34
CA LYS A 150 -17.69 1.49 7.35
C LYS A 150 -17.56 2.87 7.97
N LYS A 151 -17.84 2.95 9.28
CA LYS A 151 -17.80 4.19 10.05
C LYS A 151 -16.69 4.17 11.07
N PHE A 152 -16.13 5.34 11.29
CA PHE A 152 -15.03 5.55 12.22
C PHE A 152 -15.39 6.65 13.23
N GLU A 153 -15.04 6.43 14.48
CA GLU A 153 -14.91 7.50 15.48
C GLU A 153 -13.48 8.02 15.43
N ILE A 154 -13.30 9.33 15.31
CA ILE A 154 -11.98 10.00 15.37
C ILE A 154 -11.96 10.83 16.64
N ARG A 155 -11.25 10.36 17.67
CA ARG A 155 -11.20 10.95 19.02
C ARG A 155 -10.07 11.95 19.19
N ASN A 156 -9.12 11.95 18.27
CA ASN A 156 -7.91 12.77 18.34
C ASN A 156 -7.91 13.83 17.25
N ASP A 157 -8.36 15.02 17.56
CA ASP A 157 -8.41 16.15 16.64
C ASP A 157 -7.02 16.68 16.24
N SER A 158 -5.96 16.29 16.98
CA SER A 158 -4.59 16.72 16.68
C SER A 158 -3.90 15.88 15.61
N LEU A 159 -4.44 14.70 15.27
CA LEU A 159 -3.94 13.87 14.18
C LEU A 159 -4.63 14.26 12.87
N GLU A 160 -3.95 15.04 12.04
CA GLU A 160 -4.49 15.49 10.77
C GLU A 160 -4.06 14.63 9.59
N ASN A 161 -2.79 14.15 9.59
CA ASN A 161 -2.17 13.51 8.44
C ASN A 161 -1.39 12.25 8.83
N LEU A 162 -1.82 11.08 8.29
CA LEU A 162 -1.12 9.81 8.36
C LEU A 162 -0.58 9.46 6.97
N MET A 163 0.71 9.15 6.85
CA MET A 163 1.31 8.63 5.63
C MET A 163 1.71 7.16 5.81
N ILE A 164 1.53 6.35 4.77
CA ILE A 164 1.97 4.94 4.77
C ILE A 164 2.77 4.68 3.49
N ILE A 165 4.04 4.30 3.62
CA ILE A 165 4.89 3.87 2.50
C ILE A 165 4.95 2.34 2.51
N SER A 166 4.41 1.71 1.46
CA SER A 166 4.29 0.26 1.40
C SER A 166 4.31 -0.25 -0.05
N HIS A 167 3.53 -1.28 -0.37
CA HIS A 167 3.55 -2.06 -1.59
C HIS A 167 2.17 -2.11 -2.25
N ALA A 168 2.11 -2.55 -3.51
CA ALA A 168 0.87 -2.54 -4.27
C ALA A 168 -0.23 -3.43 -3.67
N GLY A 169 0.10 -4.67 -3.29
CA GLY A 169 -0.84 -5.60 -2.68
C GLY A 169 -1.31 -5.11 -1.29
N THR A 170 -0.38 -4.68 -0.45
CA THR A 170 -0.70 -4.11 0.87
C THR A 170 -1.59 -2.87 0.75
N MET A 171 -1.28 -1.95 -0.18
CA MET A 171 -2.10 -0.76 -0.43
C MET A 171 -3.52 -1.13 -0.89
N SER A 172 -3.67 -2.19 -1.68
CA SER A 172 -4.98 -2.66 -2.13
C SER A 172 -5.84 -3.15 -0.97
N VAL A 173 -5.24 -3.82 0.02
CA VAL A 173 -5.93 -4.21 1.27
C VAL A 173 -6.32 -2.97 2.07
N LEU A 174 -5.41 -2.01 2.26
CA LEU A 174 -5.69 -0.76 2.99
C LEU A 174 -6.82 0.04 2.32
N LEU A 175 -6.78 0.18 0.99
CA LEU A 175 -7.85 0.84 0.23
C LEU A 175 -9.19 0.12 0.37
N SER A 176 -9.18 -1.21 0.27
CA SER A 176 -10.40 -2.00 0.45
C SER A 176 -10.98 -1.83 1.85
N TYR A 177 -10.14 -1.78 2.87
CA TYR A 177 -10.56 -1.56 4.24
C TYR A 177 -11.24 -0.20 4.44
N PHE A 178 -10.58 0.89 4.04
CA PHE A 178 -11.11 2.25 4.25
C PHE A 178 -12.31 2.59 3.37
N LEU A 179 -12.40 1.98 2.18
CA LEU A 179 -13.49 2.21 1.22
C LEU A 179 -14.63 1.19 1.33
N ASN A 180 -14.60 0.34 2.36
CA ASN A 180 -15.58 -0.74 2.56
C ASN A 180 -15.79 -1.62 1.32
N MET A 181 -14.68 -2.03 0.68
CA MET A 181 -14.72 -2.89 -0.50
C MET A 181 -14.43 -4.33 -0.11
N PRO A 182 -15.04 -5.32 -0.78
CA PRO A 182 -14.75 -6.73 -0.52
C PRO A 182 -13.27 -7.05 -0.68
N LEU A 183 -12.72 -7.84 0.26
CA LEU A 183 -11.31 -8.26 0.29
C LEU A 183 -11.08 -9.49 -0.61
N TYR A 184 -11.30 -9.32 -1.91
CA TYR A 184 -11.07 -10.37 -2.91
C TYR A 184 -9.91 -10.01 -3.82
N ALA A 185 -9.26 -11.04 -4.40
CA ALA A 185 -8.21 -10.87 -5.37
C ALA A 185 -8.63 -9.95 -6.54
N TRP A 186 -9.86 -10.03 -7.01
CA TRP A 186 -10.39 -9.17 -8.07
C TRP A 186 -10.50 -7.70 -7.67
N THR A 187 -10.78 -7.40 -6.42
CA THR A 187 -10.79 -6.03 -5.90
C THR A 187 -9.39 -5.46 -5.91
N TRP A 188 -8.40 -6.25 -5.49
CA TRP A 188 -7.00 -5.80 -5.46
C TRP A 188 -6.44 -5.53 -6.86
N LYS A 189 -6.81 -6.30 -7.87
CA LYS A 189 -6.43 -6.05 -9.26
C LYS A 189 -6.99 -4.75 -9.87
N LYS A 190 -7.97 -4.12 -9.21
CA LYS A 190 -8.52 -2.85 -9.66
C LYS A 190 -7.64 -1.65 -9.29
N PHE A 191 -6.72 -1.83 -8.37
CA PHE A 191 -5.79 -0.81 -7.94
C PHE A 191 -4.39 -1.13 -8.46
N LEU A 192 -3.91 -0.33 -9.39
CA LEU A 192 -2.57 -0.44 -9.94
C LEU A 192 -1.80 0.85 -9.67
N PRO A 193 -1.26 1.03 -8.44
CA PRO A 193 -0.49 2.22 -8.12
C PRO A 193 0.87 2.19 -8.81
N ARG A 194 1.27 3.32 -9.42
CA ARG A 194 2.64 3.53 -9.90
C ARG A 194 3.61 3.66 -8.75
N HIS A 195 4.90 3.43 -9.03
CA HIS A 195 5.96 3.68 -8.07
C HIS A 195 5.92 5.15 -7.60
N THR A 196 5.97 5.34 -6.30
CA THR A 196 5.84 6.62 -5.59
C THR A 196 4.54 7.40 -5.84
N GLY A 197 3.54 6.81 -6.52
CA GLY A 197 2.25 7.44 -6.74
C GLY A 197 1.50 7.71 -5.43
N HIS A 198 0.97 8.93 -5.28
CA HIS A 198 0.21 9.34 -4.10
C HIS A 198 -1.25 8.94 -4.24
N THR A 199 -1.76 8.22 -3.26
CA THR A 199 -3.18 7.92 -3.13
C THR A 199 -3.68 8.52 -1.82
N ARG A 200 -4.71 9.37 -1.87
CA ARG A 200 -5.20 10.14 -0.74
C ARG A 200 -6.63 9.77 -0.37
N LEU A 201 -6.81 9.42 0.87
CA LEU A 201 -8.11 9.21 1.51
C LEU A 201 -8.37 10.37 2.47
N ARG A 202 -9.60 10.89 2.49
CA ARG A 202 -9.99 11.95 3.42
C ARG A 202 -11.21 11.56 4.22
N SER A 203 -11.15 11.72 5.53
CA SER A 203 -12.30 11.53 6.40
C SER A 203 -13.34 12.64 6.17
N MET A 204 -14.61 12.24 6.20
CA MET A 204 -15.75 13.13 6.19
C MET A 204 -16.63 12.85 7.39
N ALA A 205 -16.96 13.89 8.13
CA ALA A 205 -17.91 13.81 9.23
C ALA A 205 -19.32 13.55 8.71
N ILE A 206 -20.03 12.67 9.40
CA ILE A 206 -21.46 12.39 9.26
C ILE A 206 -22.12 12.48 10.65
N SER A 207 -23.43 12.30 10.74
CA SER A 207 -24.18 12.48 11.99
C SER A 207 -23.68 11.63 13.16
N ASP A 208 -23.11 10.46 12.90
CA ASP A 208 -22.75 9.44 13.88
C ASP A 208 -21.31 8.92 13.72
N GLY A 209 -20.41 9.71 13.12
CA GLY A 209 -19.01 9.34 12.94
C GLY A 209 -18.37 9.95 11.71
N HIS A 210 -17.45 9.20 11.11
CA HIS A 210 -16.74 9.58 9.90
C HIS A 210 -16.68 8.40 8.93
N PHE A 211 -16.60 8.68 7.64
CA PHE A 211 -16.19 7.70 6.64
C PHE A 211 -15.05 8.26 5.79
N PHE A 212 -14.27 7.38 5.14
CA PHE A 212 -13.19 7.80 4.26
C PHE A 212 -13.63 7.83 2.81
N ARG A 213 -13.21 8.87 2.09
CA ARG A 213 -13.40 9.01 0.64
C ARG A 213 -12.05 8.96 -0.06
N LEU A 214 -12.01 8.30 -1.21
CA LEU A 214 -10.90 8.40 -2.13
C LEU A 214 -10.93 9.79 -2.79
N LYS A 215 -9.98 10.64 -2.40
CA LYS A 215 -9.84 12.01 -2.93
C LYS A 215 -8.98 12.03 -4.19
N GLU A 216 -7.96 11.17 -4.21
CA GLU A 216 -6.99 11.10 -5.29
C GLU A 216 -6.43 9.67 -5.35
N PHE A 217 -6.30 9.12 -6.56
CA PHE A 217 -5.69 7.81 -6.75
C PHE A 217 -4.47 7.93 -7.66
N ASN A 218 -3.31 7.43 -7.17
CA ASN A 218 -2.12 7.22 -7.97
C ASN A 218 -1.60 8.48 -8.69
N ASN A 219 -1.58 9.61 -7.99
CA ASN A 219 -1.04 10.85 -8.54
C ASN A 219 0.50 10.78 -8.63
N VAL A 220 1.00 10.94 -9.84
CA VAL A 220 2.44 11.04 -10.19
C VAL A 220 2.74 12.30 -10.99
N SER A 221 1.89 13.32 -10.93
CA SER A 221 2.05 14.56 -11.72
C SER A 221 3.35 15.32 -11.43
N PHE A 222 3.99 15.05 -10.29
CA PHE A 222 5.31 15.56 -9.91
C PHE A 222 6.48 14.87 -10.64
N ILE A 223 6.21 13.78 -11.36
CA ILE A 223 7.17 13.12 -12.27
C ILE A 223 6.83 13.57 -13.68
N GLU A 224 7.50 14.62 -14.13
CA GLU A 224 7.20 15.29 -15.41
C GLU A 224 7.49 14.41 -16.63
N ASN A 225 8.55 13.58 -16.56
CA ASN A 225 8.89 12.66 -17.64
C ASN A 225 8.03 11.40 -17.57
N PRO A 226 7.16 11.12 -18.58
CA PRO A 226 6.31 9.91 -18.59
C PRO A 226 7.10 8.59 -18.54
N GLU A 227 8.33 8.54 -19.07
CA GLU A 227 9.18 7.34 -19.02
C GLU A 227 9.66 6.99 -17.61
N GLU A 228 9.67 7.96 -16.71
CA GLU A 228 9.99 7.78 -15.30
C GLU A 228 8.77 7.34 -14.46
N GLN A 229 7.57 7.34 -15.04
CA GLN A 229 6.32 6.96 -14.39
C GLN A 229 6.10 5.44 -14.53
N THR A 230 6.76 4.62 -13.72
CA THR A 230 6.74 3.16 -13.81
C THR A 230 5.69 2.51 -12.89
N TYR A 231 5.39 1.23 -13.17
CA TYR A 231 4.42 0.41 -12.41
C TYR A 231 5.10 -0.70 -11.62
#